data_ae950fd313fed1d12a7bcfa3735dccdc
#
_entry.id   ae950fd313fed1d12a7bcfa3735dccdc
#
_cell.length_a   1.000
_cell.length_b   1.000
_cell.length_c   1.000
_cell.angle_alpha   90.00
_cell.angle_beta   90.00
_cell.angle_gamma   90.00
#
_symmetry.space_group_name_H-M   'P 1'
#
loop_
_entity.id
_entity.type
_entity.pdbx_description
1 polymer ?
#
loop_
_entity_poly.entity_id
_entity_poly.type
_entity_poly.pdbx_seq_one_letter_code
_entity_poly.pdbx_strand_id
1 'polypeptide(L)'
;AGKRTRRQRTPRASQGSGTFDAIVEAYFTTGQGTGLSTKDDQLRRIRSVFAAHLSRTALDVKSSELQLSIDNHGAKVSAARAAGYLTPVLHWAKRRDLVIGDFNLEKPLQNAPRQKVLTEVELAALLPTFKSHHGVCAKFMLLTGARITETTAATWSQIDLEAKTWTIPPENLKDTRALQARRHKPKPALVIPLSRQAIDLLLEARRAEVARRQLDGLTKEIRQRDLLFVGPRGAKLGNWDRWLKATTAKTGIKGWSAHALRRTTATLAGDLGAPPHIVSVILGHSNVGGQLVAGYNQSTYSSEHQQILQHVADKLEVIEGRESNGCCSQARTV
;
A
#
# COMPACT_ATOMS: atom_id res chain seq x y z
N ALA A 1 33.42 27.60 -57.22
CA ALA A 1 32.21 28.08 -56.53
C ALA A 1 31.12 27.00 -56.61
N GLY A 2 31.03 26.09 -55.64
CA GLY A 2 30.07 25.00 -55.57
C GLY A 2 28.89 25.42 -54.69
N LYS A 3 27.74 25.61 -55.27
CA LYS A 3 26.46 25.84 -54.55
C LYS A 3 26.03 24.54 -53.91
N ARG A 4 26.03 24.48 -52.56
CA ARG A 4 25.38 23.41 -51.77
C ARG A 4 23.89 23.55 -51.89
N THR A 5 23.24 22.63 -52.60
CA THR A 5 21.81 22.48 -52.67
C THR A 5 21.26 22.05 -51.31
N ARG A 6 20.39 22.91 -50.76
CA ARG A 6 19.63 22.67 -49.52
C ARG A 6 18.67 21.50 -49.75
N ARG A 7 18.96 20.31 -49.19
CA ARG A 7 18.02 19.17 -49.16
C ARG A 7 16.72 19.62 -48.51
N GLN A 8 15.68 19.73 -49.32
CA GLN A 8 14.33 19.86 -48.83
C GLN A 8 13.97 18.61 -48.02
N ARG A 9 13.70 18.79 -46.73
CA ARG A 9 13.13 17.74 -45.90
C ARG A 9 11.71 17.48 -46.42
N THR A 10 11.46 16.32 -47.02
CA THR A 10 10.15 15.79 -47.30
C THR A 10 9.34 15.78 -45.98
N PRO A 11 8.09 16.26 -46.01
CA PRO A 11 7.20 16.15 -44.85
C PRO A 11 7.02 14.65 -44.55
N ARG A 12 7.38 14.25 -43.34
CA ARG A 12 7.08 12.92 -42.84
C ARG A 12 5.57 12.75 -42.87
N ALA A 13 5.11 11.76 -43.60
CA ALA A 13 3.70 11.42 -43.70
C ALA A 13 3.03 11.46 -42.32
N SER A 14 1.93 12.18 -42.22
CA SER A 14 1.06 12.24 -41.07
C SER A 14 0.62 10.81 -40.68
N GLN A 15 1.30 10.18 -39.73
CA GLN A 15 0.73 9.05 -39.05
C GLN A 15 -0.54 9.58 -38.39
N GLY A 16 -1.70 9.06 -38.75
CA GLY A 16 -3.00 9.52 -38.33
C GLY A 16 -3.04 9.76 -36.85
N SER A 17 -3.44 10.97 -36.46
CA SER A 17 -3.63 11.38 -35.09
C SER A 17 -4.67 10.46 -34.45
N GLY A 18 -4.23 9.52 -33.67
CA GLY A 18 -5.11 8.64 -32.92
C GLY A 18 -5.98 9.43 -31.93
N THR A 19 -7.00 8.78 -31.41
CA THR A 19 -7.82 9.38 -30.35
C THR A 19 -6.98 9.62 -29.11
N PHE A 20 -7.42 10.53 -28.27
CA PHE A 20 -6.73 10.81 -27.00
C PHE A 20 -6.62 9.57 -26.11
N ASP A 21 -7.67 8.71 -26.06
CA ASP A 21 -7.61 7.43 -25.34
C ASP A 21 -6.55 6.46 -25.91
N ALA A 22 -6.41 6.41 -27.25
CA ALA A 22 -5.38 5.59 -27.88
C ALA A 22 -3.97 6.03 -27.49
N ILE A 23 -3.72 7.32 -27.32
CA ILE A 23 -2.41 7.83 -26.84
C ILE A 23 -2.19 7.51 -25.37
N VAL A 24 -3.23 7.64 -24.53
CA VAL A 24 -3.18 7.23 -23.12
C VAL A 24 -2.85 5.75 -23.03
N GLU A 25 -3.53 4.89 -23.79
CA GLU A 25 -3.27 3.45 -23.80
C GLU A 25 -1.86 3.11 -24.30
N ALA A 26 -1.39 3.78 -25.36
CA ALA A 26 -0.05 3.59 -25.92
C ALA A 26 1.06 3.90 -24.89
N TYR A 27 0.89 4.91 -24.04
CA TYR A 27 1.83 5.19 -22.96
C TYR A 27 2.01 4.01 -22.02
N PHE A 28 0.92 3.30 -21.69
CA PHE A 28 0.93 2.16 -20.77
C PHE A 28 1.27 0.83 -21.43
N THR A 29 1.26 0.75 -22.76
CA THR A 29 1.60 -0.47 -23.51
C THR A 29 3.00 -0.44 -24.09
N THR A 30 3.41 0.68 -24.67
CA THR A 30 4.69 0.83 -25.38
C THR A 30 5.55 1.96 -24.83
N GLY A 31 5.01 2.80 -23.96
CA GLY A 31 5.69 3.95 -23.37
C GLY A 31 6.34 3.68 -22.02
N GLN A 32 6.63 4.77 -21.29
CA GLN A 32 7.26 4.73 -19.98
C GLN A 32 6.35 4.16 -18.87
N GLY A 33 5.05 4.03 -19.14
CA GLY A 33 4.06 3.42 -18.24
C GLY A 33 4.01 1.90 -18.28
N THR A 34 4.79 1.27 -19.19
CA THR A 34 4.83 -0.18 -19.33
C THR A 34 5.31 -0.85 -18.04
N GLY A 35 4.58 -1.89 -17.61
CA GLY A 35 4.94 -2.66 -16.40
C GLY A 35 4.57 -2.01 -15.06
N LEU A 36 3.87 -0.88 -15.05
CA LEU A 36 3.36 -0.30 -13.81
C LEU A 36 2.27 -1.19 -13.19
N SER A 37 2.47 -1.63 -11.95
CA SER A 37 1.49 -2.44 -11.21
C SER A 37 0.17 -1.69 -10.92
N THR A 38 0.15 -0.38 -11.09
CA THR A 38 -1.00 0.51 -10.89
C THR A 38 -1.63 0.95 -12.21
N LYS A 39 -1.25 0.34 -13.35
CA LYS A 39 -1.75 0.69 -14.70
C LYS A 39 -3.28 0.80 -14.73
N ASP A 40 -3.97 -0.25 -14.30
CA ASP A 40 -5.44 -0.31 -14.40
C ASP A 40 -6.14 0.76 -13.52
N ASP A 41 -5.60 1.05 -12.32
CA ASP A 41 -6.12 2.14 -11.48
C ASP A 41 -5.87 3.51 -12.11
N GLN A 42 -4.69 3.71 -12.70
CA GLN A 42 -4.34 4.95 -13.38
C GLN A 42 -5.23 5.18 -14.61
N LEU A 43 -5.36 4.17 -15.47
CA LEU A 43 -6.24 4.22 -16.65
C LEU A 43 -7.69 4.49 -16.25
N ARG A 44 -8.21 3.77 -15.27
CA ARG A 44 -9.59 3.96 -14.79
C ARG A 44 -9.82 5.39 -14.31
N ARG A 45 -8.88 5.99 -13.57
CA ARG A 45 -9.00 7.37 -13.07
C ARG A 45 -8.88 8.40 -14.18
N ILE A 46 -7.93 8.23 -15.09
CA ILE A 46 -7.79 9.10 -16.27
C ILE A 46 -9.09 9.06 -17.07
N ARG A 47 -9.60 7.87 -17.40
CA ARG A 47 -10.83 7.69 -18.17
C ARG A 47 -12.06 8.25 -17.46
N SER A 48 -12.13 8.17 -16.14
CA SER A 48 -13.24 8.74 -15.36
C SER A 48 -13.24 10.27 -15.37
N VAL A 49 -12.08 10.90 -15.20
CA VAL A 49 -12.01 12.37 -15.08
C VAL A 49 -12.04 13.05 -16.46
N PHE A 50 -11.42 12.43 -17.46
CA PHE A 50 -11.25 13.01 -18.79
C PHE A 50 -12.15 12.36 -19.86
N ALA A 51 -13.26 11.74 -19.44
CA ALA A 51 -14.17 10.99 -20.32
C ALA A 51 -14.59 11.75 -21.58
N ALA A 52 -14.89 13.05 -21.46
CA ALA A 52 -15.34 13.91 -22.57
C ALA A 52 -14.28 14.12 -23.66
N HIS A 53 -13.00 13.82 -23.38
CA HIS A 53 -11.90 14.07 -24.32
C HIS A 53 -11.37 12.80 -24.97
N LEU A 54 -11.71 11.62 -24.48
CA LEU A 54 -11.10 10.34 -24.87
C LEU A 54 -11.30 10.00 -26.35
N SER A 55 -12.48 10.28 -26.89
CA SER A 55 -12.83 10.00 -28.30
C SER A 55 -12.33 11.07 -29.28
N ARG A 56 -11.86 12.21 -28.79
CA ARG A 56 -11.38 13.31 -29.62
C ARG A 56 -10.00 12.99 -30.22
N THR A 57 -9.71 13.63 -31.36
CA THR A 57 -8.35 13.67 -31.90
C THR A 57 -7.39 14.28 -30.89
N ALA A 58 -6.29 13.59 -30.58
CA ALA A 58 -5.38 14.02 -29.52
C ALA A 58 -4.71 15.38 -29.79
N LEU A 59 -4.50 15.72 -31.05
CA LEU A 59 -3.97 17.03 -31.48
C LEU A 59 -4.90 18.21 -31.17
N ASP A 60 -6.21 17.94 -31.05
CA ASP A 60 -7.26 18.95 -30.80
C ASP A 60 -7.55 19.15 -29.30
N VAL A 61 -6.94 18.34 -28.44
CA VAL A 61 -7.16 18.44 -27.00
C VAL A 61 -6.28 19.54 -26.39
N LYS A 62 -6.94 20.54 -25.77
CA LYS A 62 -6.25 21.69 -25.17
C LYS A 62 -6.05 21.51 -23.68
N SER A 63 -4.96 22.06 -23.15
CA SER A 63 -4.64 22.06 -21.71
C SER A 63 -5.77 22.68 -20.87
N SER A 64 -6.36 23.78 -21.33
CA SER A 64 -7.46 24.46 -20.65
C SER A 64 -8.72 23.60 -20.49
N GLU A 65 -9.04 22.78 -21.50
CA GLU A 65 -10.21 21.88 -21.46
C GLU A 65 -9.98 20.74 -20.46
N LEU A 66 -8.75 20.20 -20.42
CA LEU A 66 -8.35 19.19 -19.42
C LEU A 66 -8.39 19.79 -18.01
N GLN A 67 -7.93 21.05 -17.84
CA GLN A 67 -8.01 21.75 -16.57
C GLN A 67 -9.46 21.92 -16.10
N LEU A 68 -10.37 22.35 -16.98
CA LEU A 68 -11.79 22.45 -16.66
C LEU A 68 -12.39 21.11 -16.21
N SER A 69 -11.97 20.00 -16.81
CA SER A 69 -12.41 18.66 -16.36
C SER A 69 -11.94 18.34 -14.95
N ILE A 70 -10.73 18.76 -14.57
CA ILE A 70 -10.20 18.63 -13.20
C ILE A 70 -10.98 19.51 -12.23
N ASP A 71 -11.20 20.78 -12.59
CA ASP A 71 -11.81 21.79 -11.74
C ASP A 71 -13.28 21.48 -11.46
N ASN A 72 -13.99 20.95 -12.46
CA ASN A 72 -15.42 20.60 -12.35
C ASN A 72 -15.66 19.20 -11.77
N HIS A 73 -14.61 18.37 -11.58
CA HIS A 73 -14.80 17.01 -11.06
C HIS A 73 -15.19 17.01 -9.58
N GLY A 74 -16.34 16.41 -9.24
CA GLY A 74 -16.87 16.42 -7.88
C GLY A 74 -15.95 15.78 -6.83
N ALA A 75 -15.19 14.73 -7.20
CA ALA A 75 -14.24 14.06 -6.31
C ALA A 75 -12.82 14.64 -6.46
N LYS A 76 -12.50 15.73 -5.76
CA LYS A 76 -11.23 16.47 -5.87
C LYS A 76 -9.97 15.59 -5.73
N VAL A 77 -9.98 14.62 -4.82
CA VAL A 77 -8.85 13.67 -4.64
C VAL A 77 -8.67 12.79 -5.89
N SER A 78 -9.77 12.36 -6.52
CA SER A 78 -9.70 11.57 -7.76
C SER A 78 -9.16 12.40 -8.91
N ALA A 79 -9.64 13.64 -9.04
CA ALA A 79 -9.18 14.60 -10.05
C ALA A 79 -7.69 14.91 -9.91
N ALA A 80 -7.21 15.20 -8.70
CA ALA A 80 -5.79 15.45 -8.45
C ALA A 80 -4.89 14.25 -8.79
N ARG A 81 -5.36 13.02 -8.49
CA ARG A 81 -4.63 11.81 -8.87
C ARG A 81 -4.64 11.60 -10.39
N ALA A 82 -5.78 11.78 -11.04
CA ALA A 82 -5.90 11.64 -12.49
C ALA A 82 -5.01 12.66 -13.22
N ALA A 83 -4.97 13.92 -12.77
CA ALA A 83 -4.04 14.94 -13.29
C ALA A 83 -2.57 14.48 -13.14
N GLY A 84 -2.19 13.97 -11.96
CA GLY A 84 -0.86 13.46 -11.71
C GLY A 84 -0.47 12.25 -12.57
N TYR A 85 -1.45 11.42 -12.96
CA TYR A 85 -1.23 10.27 -13.83
C TYR A 85 -1.22 10.67 -15.32
N LEU A 86 -1.99 11.67 -15.71
CA LEU A 86 -2.06 12.15 -17.08
C LEU A 86 -0.83 13.00 -17.47
N THR A 87 -0.26 13.78 -16.54
CA THR A 87 0.89 14.64 -16.82
C THR A 87 2.08 13.90 -17.46
N PRO A 88 2.55 12.74 -16.96
CA PRO A 88 3.62 11.98 -17.62
C PRO A 88 3.21 11.47 -19.02
N VAL A 89 1.95 11.12 -19.22
CA VAL A 89 1.42 10.71 -20.54
C VAL A 89 1.54 11.84 -21.54
N LEU A 90 1.09 13.04 -21.17
CA LEU A 90 1.14 14.23 -22.02
C LEU A 90 2.58 14.64 -22.36
N HIS A 91 3.49 14.60 -21.38
CA HIS A 91 4.91 14.87 -21.63
C HIS A 91 5.55 13.82 -22.55
N TRP A 92 5.16 12.56 -22.43
CA TRP A 92 5.61 11.48 -23.31
C TRP A 92 5.07 11.66 -24.73
N ALA A 93 3.78 12.02 -24.87
CA ALA A 93 3.10 12.26 -26.13
C ALA A 93 3.65 13.51 -26.83
N LYS A 94 3.89 14.62 -26.10
CA LYS A 94 4.48 15.86 -26.64
C LYS A 94 5.85 15.60 -27.27
N ARG A 95 6.73 14.83 -26.61
CA ARG A 95 8.05 14.47 -27.17
C ARG A 95 7.96 13.64 -28.45
N ARG A 96 6.80 13.20 -28.87
CA ARG A 96 6.52 12.37 -30.04
C ARG A 96 5.62 13.07 -31.06
N ASP A 97 5.32 14.34 -30.82
CA ASP A 97 4.41 15.18 -31.66
C ASP A 97 3.00 14.58 -31.79
N LEU A 98 2.56 13.81 -30.77
CA LEU A 98 1.21 13.21 -30.71
C LEU A 98 0.18 14.14 -30.09
N VAL A 99 0.62 15.19 -29.40
CA VAL A 99 -0.21 16.27 -28.85
C VAL A 99 0.49 17.62 -29.08
N ILE A 100 -0.29 18.69 -29.19
CA ILE A 100 0.22 20.05 -29.44
C ILE A 100 -0.04 20.91 -28.21
N GLY A 101 0.98 21.68 -27.80
CA GLY A 101 0.89 22.65 -26.71
C GLY A 101 1.64 22.25 -25.44
N ASP A 102 1.53 23.12 -24.43
CA ASP A 102 2.08 22.90 -23.11
C ASP A 102 0.96 22.47 -22.14
N PHE A 103 1.18 21.34 -21.50
CA PHE A 103 0.23 20.75 -20.57
C PHE A 103 0.76 20.90 -19.14
N ASN A 104 0.39 22.00 -18.50
CA ASN A 104 0.71 22.25 -17.10
C ASN A 104 -0.59 22.15 -16.28
N LEU A 105 -0.95 20.93 -15.90
CA LEU A 105 -2.21 20.67 -15.19
C LEU A 105 -2.03 20.95 -13.69
N GLU A 106 -2.85 21.85 -13.18
CA GLU A 106 -2.92 22.15 -11.76
C GLU A 106 -3.73 21.10 -11.02
N LYS A 107 -3.23 20.70 -9.84
CA LYS A 107 -3.94 19.76 -9.00
C LYS A 107 -4.81 20.51 -8.02
N PRO A 108 -6.10 20.15 -7.86
CA PRO A 108 -6.94 20.78 -6.86
C PRO A 108 -6.33 20.55 -5.46
N LEU A 109 -6.53 21.54 -4.58
CA LEU A 109 -6.10 21.46 -3.19
C LEU A 109 -6.67 20.20 -2.54
N GLN A 110 -5.80 19.43 -1.93
CA GLN A 110 -6.17 18.24 -1.19
C GLN A 110 -6.11 18.53 0.30
N ASN A 111 -7.07 17.98 1.05
CA ASN A 111 -6.96 17.98 2.49
C ASN A 111 -5.67 17.26 2.92
N ALA A 112 -5.05 17.76 4.00
CA ALA A 112 -3.87 17.11 4.57
C ALA A 112 -4.11 15.60 4.76
N PRO A 113 -3.11 14.75 4.48
CA PRO A 113 -3.24 13.31 4.69
C PRO A 113 -3.67 13.03 6.13
N ARG A 114 -4.66 12.17 6.31
CA ARG A 114 -5.07 11.75 7.66
C ARG A 114 -3.89 11.03 8.32
N GLN A 115 -3.34 11.65 9.36
CA GLN A 115 -2.19 11.11 10.11
C GLN A 115 -2.64 10.44 11.42
N LYS A 116 -3.77 9.75 11.41
CA LYS A 116 -4.32 9.10 12.60
C LYS A 116 -3.32 8.10 13.18
N VAL A 117 -3.04 8.25 14.46
CA VAL A 117 -2.45 7.27 15.36
C VAL A 117 -3.54 6.91 16.37
N LEU A 118 -3.68 5.64 16.69
CA LEU A 118 -4.66 5.17 17.67
C LEU A 118 -4.13 5.38 19.09
N THR A 119 -4.94 5.96 19.94
CA THR A 119 -4.64 6.09 21.38
C THR A 119 -4.81 4.76 22.10
N GLU A 120 -4.30 4.63 23.33
CA GLU A 120 -4.50 3.42 24.16
C GLU A 120 -5.98 3.14 24.39
N VAL A 121 -6.79 4.15 24.61
CA VAL A 121 -8.26 4.02 24.78
C VAL A 121 -8.92 3.48 23.50
N GLU A 122 -8.51 4.01 22.35
CA GLU A 122 -9.03 3.53 21.06
C GLU A 122 -8.56 2.11 20.75
N LEU A 123 -7.31 1.76 21.13
CA LEU A 123 -6.80 0.40 20.99
C LEU A 123 -7.55 -0.58 21.88
N ALA A 124 -7.81 -0.22 23.15
CA ALA A 124 -8.61 -1.02 24.08
C ALA A 124 -9.98 -1.33 23.50
N ALA A 125 -10.66 -0.34 22.91
CA ALA A 125 -11.97 -0.54 22.29
C ALA A 125 -11.92 -1.32 20.95
N LEU A 126 -10.81 -1.26 20.20
CA LEU A 126 -10.68 -1.92 18.90
C LEU A 126 -10.22 -3.38 19.01
N LEU A 127 -9.22 -3.68 19.84
CA LEU A 127 -8.60 -5.00 19.94
C LEU A 127 -9.59 -6.13 20.19
N PRO A 128 -10.58 -6.01 21.12
CA PRO A 128 -11.58 -7.05 21.34
C PRO A 128 -12.48 -7.32 20.13
N THR A 129 -12.55 -6.38 19.17
CA THR A 129 -13.35 -6.54 17.93
C THR A 129 -12.57 -7.29 16.83
N PHE A 130 -11.26 -7.52 16.98
CA PHE A 130 -10.39 -8.13 15.98
C PHE A 130 -10.49 -9.66 15.95
N LYS A 131 -11.72 -10.19 16.01
CA LYS A 131 -12.01 -11.63 15.99
C LYS A 131 -12.35 -12.18 14.59
N SER A 132 -12.64 -11.31 13.63
CA SER A 132 -12.93 -11.72 12.24
C SER A 132 -11.64 -12.00 11.48
N HIS A 133 -11.72 -12.62 10.29
CA HIS A 133 -10.56 -12.82 9.41
C HIS A 133 -9.76 -11.54 9.14
N HIS A 134 -10.44 -10.42 8.92
CA HIS A 134 -9.80 -9.11 8.76
C HIS A 134 -9.21 -8.61 10.10
N GLY A 135 -9.90 -8.85 11.20
CA GLY A 135 -9.45 -8.44 12.53
C GLY A 135 -8.16 -9.14 12.94
N VAL A 136 -8.08 -10.46 12.75
CA VAL A 136 -6.87 -11.26 13.02
C VAL A 136 -5.70 -10.75 12.18
N CYS A 137 -5.92 -10.50 10.88
CA CYS A 137 -4.92 -9.90 9.99
C CYS A 137 -4.51 -8.48 10.47
N ALA A 138 -5.48 -7.67 10.91
CA ALA A 138 -5.22 -6.32 11.44
C ALA A 138 -4.41 -6.36 12.74
N LYS A 139 -4.68 -7.33 13.63
CA LYS A 139 -3.90 -7.55 14.86
C LYS A 139 -2.45 -7.92 14.53
N PHE A 140 -2.24 -8.79 13.55
CA PHE A 140 -0.90 -9.13 13.08
C PHE A 140 -0.16 -7.93 12.47
N MET A 141 -0.87 -7.07 11.72
CA MET A 141 -0.28 -5.81 11.22
C MET A 141 0.15 -4.89 12.36
N LEU A 142 -0.64 -4.82 13.43
CA LEU A 142 -0.32 -4.02 14.61
C LEU A 142 0.89 -4.59 15.38
N LEU A 143 1.02 -5.91 15.45
CA LEU A 143 2.14 -6.59 16.11
C LEU A 143 3.47 -6.52 15.34
N THR A 144 3.41 -6.34 14.01
CA THR A 144 4.59 -6.38 13.12
C THR A 144 4.94 -5.05 12.48
N GLY A 145 4.02 -4.09 12.50
CA GLY A 145 4.17 -2.84 11.74
C GLY A 145 4.12 -3.00 10.22
N ALA A 146 3.79 -4.19 9.70
CA ALA A 146 3.79 -4.47 8.26
C ALA A 146 2.68 -3.74 7.49
N ARG A 147 2.84 -3.64 6.16
CA ARG A 147 1.80 -3.05 5.29
C ARG A 147 0.70 -4.06 5.01
N ILE A 148 -0.53 -3.56 4.82
CA ILE A 148 -1.69 -4.38 4.46
C ILE A 148 -1.44 -5.28 3.24
N THR A 149 -0.77 -4.76 2.20
CA THR A 149 -0.46 -5.53 0.99
C THR A 149 0.54 -6.65 1.25
N GLU A 150 1.51 -6.42 2.12
CA GLU A 150 2.50 -7.39 2.57
C GLU A 150 1.81 -8.49 3.39
N THR A 151 1.02 -8.10 4.39
CA THR A 151 0.34 -9.05 5.29
C THR A 151 -0.72 -9.90 4.57
N THR A 152 -1.52 -9.30 3.68
CA THR A 152 -2.56 -10.06 2.95
C THR A 152 -2.00 -10.97 1.85
N ALA A 153 -0.76 -10.79 1.45
CA ALA A 153 -0.05 -11.66 0.49
C ALA A 153 0.91 -12.65 1.17
N ALA A 154 1.01 -12.62 2.50
CA ALA A 154 1.91 -13.47 3.25
C ALA A 154 1.48 -14.94 3.19
N THR A 155 2.46 -15.84 3.05
CA THR A 155 2.29 -17.29 2.98
C THR A 155 3.07 -17.99 4.09
N TRP A 156 2.70 -19.23 4.38
CA TRP A 156 3.38 -20.03 5.41
C TRP A 156 4.84 -20.30 5.09
N SER A 157 5.22 -20.32 3.81
CA SER A 157 6.64 -20.47 3.41
C SER A 157 7.54 -19.31 3.84
N GLN A 158 6.96 -18.17 4.21
CA GLN A 158 7.68 -16.97 4.64
C GLN A 158 7.88 -16.92 6.16
N ILE A 159 7.28 -17.86 6.91
CA ILE A 159 7.35 -17.92 8.37
C ILE A 159 8.34 -19.01 8.80
N ASP A 160 9.31 -18.59 9.57
CA ASP A 160 10.19 -19.48 10.33
C ASP A 160 9.80 -19.40 11.81
N LEU A 161 9.15 -20.47 12.31
CA LEU A 161 8.68 -20.52 13.70
C LEU A 161 9.82 -20.78 14.68
N GLU A 162 10.90 -21.45 14.25
CA GLU A 162 12.07 -21.73 15.07
C GLU A 162 12.90 -20.44 15.24
N ALA A 163 13.23 -19.78 14.13
CA ALA A 163 13.93 -18.49 14.17
C ALA A 163 13.02 -17.34 14.61
N LYS A 164 11.70 -17.56 14.72
CA LYS A 164 10.69 -16.54 15.08
C LYS A 164 10.74 -15.35 14.13
N THR A 165 10.76 -15.60 12.84
CA THR A 165 10.86 -14.54 11.81
C THR A 165 9.82 -14.70 10.71
N TRP A 166 9.46 -13.56 10.12
CA TRP A 166 8.71 -13.47 8.87
C TRP A 166 9.59 -12.82 7.82
N THR A 167 9.89 -13.55 6.75
CA THR A 167 10.70 -13.07 5.62
C THR A 167 9.81 -12.68 4.45
N ILE A 168 9.70 -11.38 4.20
CA ILE A 168 8.94 -10.84 3.06
C ILE A 168 9.87 -10.76 1.86
N PRO A 169 9.61 -11.54 0.79
CA PRO A 169 10.48 -11.54 -0.38
C PRO A 169 10.35 -10.22 -1.16
N PRO A 170 11.38 -9.84 -1.92
CA PRO A 170 11.46 -8.54 -2.61
C PRO A 170 10.27 -8.23 -3.51
N GLU A 171 9.70 -9.22 -4.18
CA GLU A 171 8.55 -9.10 -5.08
C GLU A 171 7.26 -8.70 -4.37
N ASN A 172 7.15 -8.96 -3.06
CA ASN A 172 5.99 -8.62 -2.24
C ASN A 172 6.12 -7.25 -1.57
N LEU A 173 7.31 -6.63 -1.63
CA LEU A 173 7.54 -5.31 -1.06
C LEU A 173 6.97 -4.22 -2.00
N LYS A 174 6.32 -3.20 -1.40
CA LYS A 174 5.82 -2.05 -2.16
C LYS A 174 6.97 -1.35 -2.91
N ASP A 175 6.69 -0.87 -4.11
CA ASP A 175 7.58 -0.09 -4.99
C ASP A 175 8.74 -0.85 -5.65
N THR A 176 8.77 -2.19 -5.55
CA THR A 176 9.92 -2.96 -6.05
C THR A 176 9.99 -3.02 -7.57
N ARG A 177 8.86 -3.13 -8.28
CA ARG A 177 8.89 -3.37 -9.73
C ARG A 177 9.37 -2.17 -10.56
N ALA A 178 8.88 -0.97 -10.26
CA ALA A 178 9.29 0.24 -10.99
C ALA A 178 10.68 0.76 -10.57
N LEU A 179 11.08 0.55 -9.30
CA LEU A 179 12.39 0.92 -8.80
C LEU A 179 13.45 -0.14 -9.10
N GLN A 180 13.12 -1.43 -9.15
CA GLN A 180 14.03 -2.51 -9.57
C GLN A 180 14.46 -2.35 -11.03
N ALA A 181 13.54 -1.95 -11.93
CA ALA A 181 13.87 -1.66 -13.31
C ALA A 181 14.85 -0.47 -13.47
N ARG A 182 14.96 0.41 -12.47
CA ARG A 182 15.85 1.57 -12.46
C ARG A 182 17.11 1.38 -11.60
N ARG A 183 17.16 0.37 -10.75
CA ARG A 183 18.29 0.07 -9.87
C ARG A 183 19.00 -1.20 -10.36
N HIS A 184 20.30 -1.14 -10.54
CA HIS A 184 21.13 -2.30 -10.92
C HIS A 184 21.26 -3.36 -9.80
N LYS A 185 20.65 -3.15 -8.61
CA LYS A 185 20.68 -4.12 -7.50
C LYS A 185 19.27 -4.43 -7.04
N PRO A 186 18.88 -5.71 -6.88
CA PRO A 186 17.61 -6.10 -6.29
C PRO A 186 17.54 -5.63 -4.83
N LYS A 187 16.34 -5.23 -4.40
CA LYS A 187 16.09 -4.91 -2.98
C LYS A 187 16.19 -6.21 -2.17
N PRO A 188 16.87 -6.23 -1.01
CA PRO A 188 16.90 -7.42 -0.16
C PRO A 188 15.49 -7.74 0.39
N ALA A 189 15.27 -9.01 0.75
CA ALA A 189 14.09 -9.41 1.50
C ALA A 189 14.02 -8.64 2.82
N LEU A 190 12.81 -8.38 3.30
CA LEU A 190 12.59 -7.76 4.61
C LEU A 190 12.32 -8.85 5.64
N VAL A 191 13.17 -8.97 6.63
CA VAL A 191 13.00 -9.90 7.76
C VAL A 191 12.38 -9.13 8.93
N ILE A 192 11.23 -9.59 9.41
CA ILE A 192 10.52 -9.05 10.56
C ILE A 192 10.57 -10.08 11.69
N PRO A 193 11.19 -9.77 12.84
CA PRO A 193 11.11 -10.63 14.02
C PRO A 193 9.66 -10.71 14.52
N LEU A 194 9.27 -11.90 14.99
CA LEU A 194 7.94 -12.15 15.51
C LEU A 194 7.96 -12.20 17.03
N SER A 195 7.13 -11.39 17.67
CA SER A 195 6.86 -11.48 19.10
C SER A 195 6.14 -12.78 19.45
N ARG A 196 6.16 -13.17 20.74
CA ARG A 196 5.38 -14.32 21.24
C ARG A 196 3.91 -14.23 20.82
N GLN A 197 3.29 -13.06 21.02
CA GLN A 197 1.88 -12.83 20.69
C GLN A 197 1.60 -12.92 19.17
N ALA A 198 2.55 -12.54 18.32
CA ALA A 198 2.43 -12.69 16.88
C ALA A 198 2.47 -14.17 16.46
N ILE A 199 3.32 -14.97 17.09
CA ILE A 199 3.41 -16.41 16.85
C ILE A 199 2.13 -17.10 17.34
N ASP A 200 1.66 -16.80 18.55
CA ASP A 200 0.44 -17.37 19.12
C ASP A 200 -0.78 -17.08 18.19
N LEU A 201 -0.87 -15.84 17.70
CA LEU A 201 -1.91 -15.42 16.74
C LEU A 201 -1.84 -16.22 15.41
N LEU A 202 -0.64 -16.48 14.90
CA LEU A 202 -0.46 -17.27 13.68
C LEU A 202 -0.85 -18.73 13.89
N LEU A 203 -0.48 -19.33 15.03
CA LEU A 203 -0.84 -20.70 15.38
C LEU A 203 -2.35 -20.86 15.58
N GLU A 204 -3.01 -19.87 16.17
CA GLU A 204 -4.47 -19.82 16.32
C GLU A 204 -5.14 -19.69 14.93
N ALA A 205 -4.69 -18.77 14.08
CA ALA A 205 -5.19 -18.62 12.72
C ALA A 205 -5.04 -19.92 11.90
N ARG A 206 -3.92 -20.64 12.06
CA ARG A 206 -3.70 -21.94 11.42
C ARG A 206 -4.69 -22.99 11.90
N ARG A 207 -4.92 -23.08 13.21
CA ARG A 207 -5.92 -24.03 13.78
C ARG A 207 -7.32 -23.73 13.28
N ALA A 208 -7.70 -22.44 13.24
CA ALA A 208 -9.01 -22.02 12.73
C ALA A 208 -9.19 -22.36 11.24
N GLU A 209 -8.14 -22.18 10.42
CA GLU A 209 -8.20 -22.54 9.00
C GLU A 209 -8.28 -24.06 8.79
N VAL A 210 -7.58 -24.86 9.57
CA VAL A 210 -7.69 -26.33 9.53
C VAL A 210 -9.12 -26.77 9.88
N ALA A 211 -9.71 -26.20 10.95
CA ALA A 211 -11.08 -26.49 11.34
C ALA A 211 -12.09 -26.09 10.25
N ARG A 212 -11.92 -24.92 9.63
CA ARG A 212 -12.75 -24.49 8.50
C ARG A 212 -12.67 -25.46 7.33
N ARG A 213 -11.47 -25.88 6.95
CA ARG A 213 -11.27 -26.85 5.84
C ARG A 213 -11.96 -28.18 6.13
N GLN A 214 -11.93 -28.64 7.39
CA GLN A 214 -12.63 -29.85 7.79
C GLN A 214 -14.14 -29.74 7.58
N LEU A 215 -14.73 -28.60 7.97
CA LEU A 215 -16.18 -28.35 7.81
C LEU A 215 -16.57 -28.28 6.33
N ASP A 216 -15.71 -27.74 5.49
CA ASP A 216 -15.92 -27.62 4.04
C ASP A 216 -15.60 -28.91 3.27
N GLY A 217 -15.24 -30.02 3.94
CA GLY A 217 -14.83 -31.29 3.30
C GLY A 217 -13.52 -31.22 2.52
N LEU A 218 -12.70 -30.21 2.75
CA LEU A 218 -11.42 -30.00 2.09
C LEU A 218 -10.28 -30.72 2.82
N THR A 219 -9.14 -30.87 2.15
CA THR A 219 -7.91 -31.41 2.79
C THR A 219 -7.51 -30.54 3.99
N LYS A 220 -7.18 -31.19 5.12
CA LYS A 220 -6.73 -30.52 6.35
C LYS A 220 -5.33 -29.92 6.24
N GLU A 221 -4.54 -30.34 5.27
CA GLU A 221 -3.16 -29.92 5.13
C GLU A 221 -3.08 -28.45 4.68
N ILE A 222 -2.35 -27.66 5.47
CA ILE A 222 -1.95 -26.32 5.10
C ILE A 222 -0.58 -26.40 4.46
N ARG A 223 -0.52 -26.02 3.19
CA ARG A 223 0.70 -26.08 2.39
C ARG A 223 1.54 -24.82 2.62
N GLN A 224 2.83 -24.88 2.38
CA GLN A 224 3.75 -23.75 2.49
C GLN A 224 3.31 -22.53 1.64
N ARG A 225 2.72 -22.76 0.46
CA ARG A 225 2.22 -21.70 -0.44
C ARG A 225 0.87 -21.08 -0.04
N ASP A 226 0.19 -21.66 0.95
CA ASP A 226 -1.12 -21.16 1.38
C ASP A 226 -0.94 -19.85 2.15
N LEU A 227 -1.93 -18.94 2.01
CA LEU A 227 -1.92 -17.63 2.69
C LEU A 227 -2.03 -17.81 4.20
N LEU A 228 -1.36 -16.91 4.96
CA LEU A 228 -1.48 -16.85 6.41
C LEU A 228 -2.90 -16.45 6.85
N PHE A 229 -3.49 -15.49 6.14
CA PHE A 229 -4.80 -14.95 6.44
C PHE A 229 -5.71 -15.09 5.24
N VAL A 230 -6.73 -15.91 5.38
CA VAL A 230 -7.71 -16.19 4.33
C VAL A 230 -9.08 -15.63 4.71
N GLY A 231 -9.86 -15.27 3.70
CA GLY A 231 -11.26 -14.91 3.88
C GLY A 231 -12.15 -16.14 4.06
N PRO A 232 -13.46 -15.93 4.29
CA PRO A 232 -14.40 -17.01 4.60
C PRO A 232 -14.44 -18.18 3.60
N ARG A 233 -14.05 -17.92 2.33
CA ARG A 233 -14.02 -18.94 1.26
C ARG A 233 -12.60 -19.38 0.90
N GLY A 234 -11.62 -19.17 1.78
CA GLY A 234 -10.22 -19.48 1.51
C GLY A 234 -9.53 -18.53 0.53
N ALA A 235 -10.19 -17.48 0.07
CA ALA A 235 -9.63 -16.48 -0.83
C ALA A 235 -8.84 -15.40 -0.07
N LYS A 236 -8.01 -14.67 -0.81
CA LYS A 236 -7.30 -13.49 -0.28
C LYS A 236 -8.28 -12.48 0.32
N LEU A 237 -7.92 -11.91 1.46
CA LEU A 237 -8.72 -10.87 2.13
C LEU A 237 -8.83 -9.61 1.24
N GLY A 238 -10.07 -9.26 0.90
CA GLY A 238 -10.44 -8.05 0.19
C GLY A 238 -11.46 -7.23 0.97
N ASN A 239 -12.07 -6.22 0.34
CA ASN A 239 -13.17 -5.42 0.93
C ASN A 239 -12.86 -4.78 2.30
N TRP A 240 -11.63 -4.34 2.49
CA TRP A 240 -11.16 -3.71 3.73
C TRP A 240 -11.99 -2.49 4.14
N ASP A 241 -12.46 -1.70 3.16
CA ASP A 241 -13.31 -0.54 3.43
C ASP A 241 -14.63 -0.92 4.11
N ARG A 242 -15.23 -2.05 3.72
CA ARG A 242 -16.44 -2.55 4.34
C ARG A 242 -16.20 -2.97 5.78
N TRP A 243 -15.11 -3.70 6.04
CA TRP A 243 -14.73 -4.12 7.38
C TRP A 243 -14.40 -2.92 8.28
N LEU A 244 -13.64 -1.92 7.77
CA LEU A 244 -13.33 -0.69 8.49
C LEU A 244 -14.59 0.09 8.86
N LYS A 245 -15.56 0.22 7.93
CA LYS A 245 -16.84 0.87 8.19
C LYS A 245 -17.64 0.14 9.28
N ALA A 246 -17.72 -1.18 9.20
CA ALA A 246 -18.43 -1.99 10.21
C ALA A 246 -17.77 -1.87 11.60
N THR A 247 -16.45 -1.92 11.67
CA THR A 247 -15.70 -1.75 12.92
C THR A 247 -15.87 -0.34 13.48
N THR A 248 -15.82 0.69 12.62
CA THR A 248 -16.08 2.09 13.01
C THR A 248 -17.50 2.26 13.56
N ALA A 249 -18.50 1.64 12.93
CA ALA A 249 -19.89 1.69 13.43
C ALA A 249 -20.03 1.04 14.81
N LYS A 250 -19.29 -0.06 15.05
CA LYS A 250 -19.32 -0.79 16.33
C LYS A 250 -18.60 -0.03 17.45
N THR A 251 -17.48 0.61 17.16
CA THR A 251 -16.59 1.23 18.18
C THR A 251 -16.75 2.74 18.29
N GLY A 252 -17.39 3.39 17.32
CA GLY A 252 -17.46 4.87 17.24
C GLY A 252 -16.16 5.54 16.80
N ILE A 253 -15.04 4.80 16.64
CA ILE A 253 -13.72 5.35 16.33
C ILE A 253 -13.64 5.71 14.85
N LYS A 254 -13.52 7.02 14.56
CA LYS A 254 -13.52 7.55 13.20
C LYS A 254 -12.09 7.84 12.69
N GLY A 255 -11.94 7.86 11.38
CA GLY A 255 -10.73 8.37 10.71
C GLY A 255 -9.53 7.41 10.72
N TRP A 256 -9.64 6.21 11.26
CA TRP A 256 -8.58 5.22 11.23
C TRP A 256 -8.60 4.38 9.94
N SER A 257 -7.52 3.70 9.68
CA SER A 257 -7.32 2.85 8.50
C SER A 257 -6.28 1.77 8.81
N ALA A 258 -6.13 0.79 7.95
CA ALA A 258 -5.04 -0.18 8.06
C ALA A 258 -3.64 0.47 8.15
N HIS A 259 -3.44 1.62 7.50
CA HIS A 259 -2.19 2.38 7.62
C HIS A 259 -2.04 3.07 8.99
N ALA A 260 -3.15 3.40 9.67
CA ALA A 260 -3.12 3.91 11.04
C ALA A 260 -2.57 2.87 12.01
N LEU A 261 -2.89 1.56 11.84
CA LEU A 261 -2.32 0.49 12.65
C LEU A 261 -0.79 0.50 12.62
N ARG A 262 -0.22 0.57 11.42
CA ARG A 262 1.22 0.62 11.23
C ARG A 262 1.87 1.88 11.84
N ARG A 263 1.20 3.04 11.74
CA ARG A 263 1.65 4.27 12.41
C ARG A 263 1.60 4.11 13.93
N THR A 264 0.55 3.49 14.44
CA THR A 264 0.42 3.20 15.87
C THR A 264 1.54 2.31 16.38
N THR A 265 1.90 1.24 15.64
CA THR A 265 3.07 0.42 15.97
C THR A 265 4.35 1.24 16.03
N ALA A 266 4.57 2.10 15.02
CA ALA A 266 5.77 2.96 14.98
C ALA A 266 5.80 3.98 16.14
N THR A 267 4.65 4.54 16.50
CA THR A 267 4.52 5.48 17.63
C THR A 267 4.76 4.76 18.95
N LEU A 268 4.10 3.61 19.17
CA LEU A 268 4.31 2.80 20.38
C LEU A 268 5.77 2.36 20.52
N ALA A 269 6.43 1.99 19.41
CA ALA A 269 7.85 1.66 19.45
C ALA A 269 8.69 2.87 19.89
N GLY A 270 8.42 4.07 19.37
CA GLY A 270 9.07 5.30 19.80
C GLY A 270 8.83 5.63 21.26
N ASP A 271 7.57 5.53 21.73
CA ASP A 271 7.18 5.79 23.12
C ASP A 271 7.83 4.79 24.10
N LEU A 272 8.14 3.57 23.62
CA LEU A 272 8.88 2.53 24.36
C LEU A 272 10.41 2.69 24.25
N GLY A 273 10.89 3.81 23.71
CA GLY A 273 12.31 4.15 23.67
C GLY A 273 13.06 3.65 22.44
N ALA A 274 12.37 3.16 21.38
CA ALA A 274 13.05 2.76 20.16
C ALA A 274 13.75 3.97 19.50
N PRO A 275 15.05 3.87 19.19
CA PRO A 275 15.73 4.91 18.42
C PRO A 275 15.10 5.08 17.03
N PRO A 276 15.17 6.28 16.41
CA PRO A 276 14.53 6.55 15.10
C PRO A 276 14.95 5.59 13.98
N HIS A 277 16.18 5.08 14.01
CA HIS A 277 16.67 4.11 13.04
C HIS A 277 15.97 2.74 13.20
N ILE A 278 15.70 2.28 14.44
CA ILE A 278 14.94 1.06 14.69
C ILE A 278 13.48 1.22 14.24
N VAL A 279 12.85 2.35 14.50
CA VAL A 279 11.51 2.65 13.98
C VAL A 279 11.51 2.58 12.43
N SER A 280 12.56 3.08 11.78
CA SER A 280 12.72 2.99 10.32
C SER A 280 12.89 1.55 9.85
N VAL A 281 13.60 0.70 10.59
CA VAL A 281 13.73 -0.75 10.33
C VAL A 281 12.37 -1.44 10.42
N ILE A 282 11.62 -1.22 11.51
CA ILE A 282 10.25 -1.74 11.71
C ILE A 282 9.35 -1.34 10.52
N LEU A 283 9.50 -0.11 10.05
CA LEU A 283 8.76 0.38 8.88
C LEU A 283 9.33 -0.10 7.53
N GLY A 284 10.37 -0.92 7.49
CA GLY A 284 10.97 -1.45 6.26
C GLY A 284 11.39 -0.34 5.30
N HIS A 285 11.88 0.79 5.83
CA HIS A 285 12.42 1.88 5.03
C HIS A 285 13.83 1.54 4.58
N SER A 286 14.13 1.76 3.29
CA SER A 286 15.43 1.40 2.71
C SER A 286 16.59 2.34 3.09
N ASN A 287 16.30 3.49 3.70
CA ASN A 287 17.29 4.50 4.05
C ASN A 287 17.30 4.74 5.56
N VAL A 288 17.75 3.74 6.30
CA VAL A 288 17.93 3.85 7.76
C VAL A 288 19.10 4.79 8.04
N GLY A 289 18.83 5.93 8.66
CA GLY A 289 19.85 6.94 8.98
C GLY A 289 20.28 7.87 7.84
N GLY A 290 19.55 7.86 6.67
CA GLY A 290 19.88 8.67 5.49
C GLY A 290 20.82 7.97 4.51
N GLN A 291 21.00 8.55 3.31
CA GLN A 291 21.82 7.95 2.24
C GLN A 291 23.29 7.71 2.63
N LEU A 292 23.87 8.61 3.42
CA LEU A 292 25.27 8.49 3.88
C LEU A 292 25.44 7.29 4.84
N VAL A 293 24.57 7.16 5.84
CA VAL A 293 24.66 6.08 6.84
C VAL A 293 24.37 4.72 6.20
N ALA A 294 23.40 4.64 5.28
CA ALA A 294 23.06 3.40 4.57
C ALA A 294 24.23 2.84 3.71
N GLY A 295 25.17 3.69 3.30
CA GLY A 295 26.36 3.27 2.57
C GLY A 295 27.43 2.61 3.45
N TYR A 296 27.50 2.93 4.74
CA TYR A 296 28.53 2.45 5.66
C TYR A 296 28.04 1.44 6.68
N ASN A 297 26.77 1.53 7.11
CA ASN A 297 26.22 0.67 8.15
C ASN A 297 25.41 -0.49 7.54
N GLN A 298 25.95 -1.70 7.64
CA GLN A 298 25.32 -2.94 7.16
C GLN A 298 24.64 -3.74 8.29
N SER A 299 24.52 -3.17 9.49
CA SER A 299 23.85 -3.83 10.60
C SER A 299 22.37 -4.09 10.29
N THR A 300 21.90 -5.27 10.63
CA THR A 300 20.49 -5.67 10.48
C THR A 300 19.63 -5.23 11.66
N TYR A 301 20.26 -4.81 12.77
CA TYR A 301 19.60 -4.45 14.05
C TYR A 301 18.56 -5.48 14.51
N SER A 302 18.80 -6.76 14.25
CA SER A 302 17.79 -7.80 14.44
C SER A 302 17.40 -8.01 15.91
N SER A 303 18.35 -7.90 16.84
CA SER A 303 18.12 -8.04 18.28
C SER A 303 17.30 -6.88 18.84
N GLU A 304 17.68 -5.65 18.52
CA GLU A 304 16.94 -4.44 18.95
C GLU A 304 15.55 -4.41 18.34
N HIS A 305 15.43 -4.75 17.05
CA HIS A 305 14.15 -4.87 16.37
C HIS A 305 13.23 -5.89 17.05
N GLN A 306 13.76 -7.07 17.40
CA GLN A 306 13.02 -8.11 18.10
C GLN A 306 12.56 -7.66 19.49
N GLN A 307 13.45 -7.05 20.28
CA GLN A 307 13.12 -6.56 21.61
C GLN A 307 12.02 -5.49 21.57
N ILE A 308 12.12 -4.53 20.67
CA ILE A 308 11.11 -3.47 20.55
C ILE A 308 9.76 -4.04 20.12
N LEU A 309 9.71 -4.94 19.13
CA LEU A 309 8.43 -5.55 18.74
C LEU A 309 7.83 -6.43 19.85
N GLN A 310 8.66 -7.07 20.67
CA GLN A 310 8.18 -7.79 21.85
C GLN A 310 7.56 -6.81 22.87
N HIS A 311 8.23 -5.69 23.19
CA HIS A 311 7.70 -4.68 24.11
C HIS A 311 6.39 -4.05 23.58
N VAL A 312 6.30 -3.78 22.28
CA VAL A 312 5.04 -3.31 21.65
C VAL A 312 3.93 -4.34 21.84
N ALA A 313 4.23 -5.62 21.62
CA ALA A 313 3.25 -6.70 21.76
C ALA A 313 2.79 -6.87 23.21
N ASP A 314 3.70 -6.80 24.20
CA ASP A 314 3.39 -6.85 25.63
C ASP A 314 2.51 -5.66 26.04
N LYS A 315 2.82 -4.46 25.54
CA LYS A 315 1.99 -3.27 25.77
C LYS A 315 0.58 -3.44 25.21
N LEU A 316 0.44 -3.99 24.00
CA LEU A 316 -0.86 -4.24 23.37
C LEU A 316 -1.66 -5.30 24.15
N GLU A 317 -1.02 -6.32 24.68
CA GLU A 317 -1.63 -7.34 25.53
C GLU A 317 -2.17 -6.73 26.84
N VAL A 318 -1.42 -5.84 27.48
CA VAL A 318 -1.87 -5.09 28.67
C VAL A 318 -3.07 -4.19 28.33
N ILE A 319 -3.06 -3.51 27.18
CA ILE A 319 -4.16 -2.66 26.74
C ILE A 319 -5.43 -3.49 26.51
N GLU A 320 -5.30 -4.64 25.85
CA GLU A 320 -6.41 -5.56 25.57
C GLU A 320 -7.00 -6.15 26.87
N GLY A 321 -6.16 -6.48 27.87
CA GLY A 321 -6.54 -7.02 29.16
C GLY A 321 -7.24 -6.01 30.11
N ARG A 322 -7.02 -4.71 29.93
CA ARG A 322 -7.68 -3.68 30.76
C ARG A 322 -9.20 -3.62 30.59
N GLU A 323 -9.73 -3.92 29.41
CA GLU A 323 -11.20 -3.98 29.19
C GLU A 323 -11.85 -5.23 29.79
N SER A 324 -11.17 -6.37 29.79
CA SER A 324 -11.71 -7.59 30.41
C SER A 324 -11.96 -7.43 31.93
N ASN A 325 -11.22 -6.56 32.58
CA ASN A 325 -11.38 -6.24 34.00
C ASN A 325 -12.36 -5.08 34.26
N GLY A 326 -12.53 -4.15 33.30
CA GLY A 326 -13.42 -2.99 33.43
C GLY A 326 -14.92 -3.31 33.26
N CYS A 327 -15.24 -4.33 32.47
CA CYS A 327 -16.63 -4.74 32.23
C CYS A 327 -17.24 -5.52 33.41
N CYS A 328 -16.40 -6.08 34.31
CA CYS A 328 -16.86 -6.84 35.49
C CYS A 328 -17.10 -5.94 36.71
N SER A 329 -16.63 -4.70 36.72
CA SER A 329 -16.79 -3.79 37.88
C SER A 329 -18.04 -2.91 37.82
N GLN A 330 -18.74 -2.80 36.67
CA GLN A 330 -20.01 -2.03 36.59
C GLN A 330 -21.28 -2.84 36.70
N ALA A 331 -21.19 -4.16 36.86
CA ALA A 331 -22.36 -5.05 37.03
C ALA A 331 -22.68 -5.44 38.50
N ARG A 332 -22.01 -4.76 39.46
CA ARG A 332 -22.29 -4.98 40.90
C ARG A 332 -22.55 -3.67 41.62
N THR A 333 -23.56 -2.95 41.24
CA THR A 333 -24.25 -1.99 42.09
C THR A 333 -25.61 -1.64 41.47
N VAL A 334 -26.62 -2.44 41.73
CA VAL A 334 -28.02 -2.04 42.02
C VAL A 334 -28.63 -3.22 42.78
#